data_67aadb258309ac5f6d5156a00e7672fe
#
_entry.id   67aadb258309ac5f6d5156a00e7672fe
#
_cell.length_a   1.000
_cell.length_b   1.000
_cell.length_c   1.000
_cell.angle_alpha   90.00
_cell.angle_beta   90.00
_cell.angle_gamma   90.00
#
_symmetry.space_group_name_H-M   'P 1'
#
loop_
_entity.id
_entity.type
_entity.pdbx_description
1 polymer ?
#
loop_
_entity_poly.entity_id
_entity_poly.type
_entity_poly.pdbx_seq_one_letter_code
_entity_poly.pdbx_strand_id
1 'polypeptide(L)'
;HSALRICQALEEFGVFWVEDPLNKMDDPQGLADLRRRTRVPICGSETLGGLRPFRDLLAQDALDVVMLDLAWCGGFTEGRKIAALAQAYNKPLAPHDCTGPITLMAGLHMALHAPTAIYQEVVRATLATWYRDIVTHLPVIDNGMALPPTAVGLGTRLAPAFKQKPGLIVRETRKA
;
A
#
# COMPACT_ATOMS: atom_id res chain seq x y z
N HIS A 1 -0.26 -17.99 17.85
CA HIS A 1 -1.55 -18.57 18.28
C HIS A 1 -2.71 -17.56 18.18
N SER A 2 -2.54 -16.29 18.58
CA SER A 2 -3.64 -15.29 18.57
C SER A 2 -4.08 -14.97 17.15
N ALA A 3 -3.15 -14.73 16.23
CA ALA A 3 -3.46 -14.43 14.83
C ALA A 3 -4.32 -15.55 14.19
N LEU A 4 -3.93 -16.80 14.36
CA LEU A 4 -4.69 -17.93 13.81
C LEU A 4 -6.13 -17.99 14.37
N ARG A 5 -6.31 -17.78 15.67
CA ARG A 5 -7.64 -17.77 16.29
C ARG A 5 -8.51 -16.65 15.74
N ILE A 6 -7.93 -15.46 15.51
CA ILE A 6 -8.63 -14.32 14.92
C ILE A 6 -9.01 -14.65 13.47
N CYS A 7 -8.06 -15.11 12.65
CA CYS A 7 -8.35 -15.47 11.27
C CYS A 7 -9.47 -16.53 11.18
N GLN A 8 -9.40 -17.58 11.99
CA GLN A 8 -10.43 -18.64 12.01
C GLN A 8 -11.80 -18.12 12.47
N ALA A 9 -11.84 -17.19 13.44
CA ALA A 9 -13.10 -16.58 13.85
C ALA A 9 -13.68 -15.66 12.77
N LEU A 10 -12.86 -15.05 11.93
CA LEU A 10 -13.30 -14.21 10.83
C LEU A 10 -13.80 -15.00 9.61
N GLU A 11 -13.54 -16.30 9.53
CA GLU A 11 -14.00 -17.15 8.42
C GLU A 11 -15.53 -17.16 8.27
N GLU A 12 -16.26 -17.11 9.37
CA GLU A 12 -17.74 -17.09 9.34
C GLU A 12 -18.34 -15.81 8.75
N PHE A 13 -17.57 -14.70 8.76
CA PHE A 13 -18.03 -13.40 8.24
C PHE A 13 -17.70 -13.20 6.76
N GLY A 14 -16.96 -14.12 6.14
CA GLY A 14 -16.58 -14.03 4.72
C GLY A 14 -15.77 -12.77 4.40
N VAL A 15 -14.90 -12.34 5.32
CA VAL A 15 -14.05 -11.16 5.12
C VAL A 15 -13.15 -11.34 3.89
N PHE A 16 -12.89 -10.26 3.18
CA PHE A 16 -12.15 -10.30 1.92
C PHE A 16 -10.68 -10.67 2.14
N TRP A 17 -10.05 -10.14 3.18
CA TRP A 17 -8.74 -10.56 3.70
C TRP A 17 -8.55 -10.19 5.18
N VAL A 18 -7.49 -10.71 5.77
CA VAL A 18 -6.90 -10.20 7.01
C VAL A 18 -5.55 -9.60 6.67
N GLU A 19 -5.36 -8.35 7.05
CA GLU A 19 -4.15 -7.58 6.76
C GLU A 19 -3.19 -7.63 7.93
N ASP A 20 -1.91 -7.79 7.63
CA ASP A 20 -0.77 -7.78 8.54
C ASP A 20 -1.03 -8.53 9.87
N PRO A 21 -1.47 -9.82 9.81
CA PRO A 21 -1.92 -10.54 11.01
C PRO A 21 -0.81 -10.87 12.01
N LEU A 22 0.45 -10.76 11.62
CA LEU A 22 1.59 -11.03 12.50
C LEU A 22 2.27 -9.74 12.95
N ASN A 23 2.84 -9.76 14.14
CA ASN A 23 3.62 -8.64 14.67
C ASN A 23 4.89 -8.33 13.84
N LYS A 24 5.43 -9.36 13.18
CA LYS A 24 6.54 -9.24 12.21
C LYS A 24 6.07 -9.76 10.87
N MET A 25 5.95 -8.86 9.91
CA MET A 25 5.54 -9.21 8.55
C MET A 25 6.72 -9.63 7.66
N ASP A 26 7.95 -9.51 8.15
CA ASP A 26 9.16 -10.06 7.54
C ASP A 26 9.48 -11.50 8.01
N ASP A 27 8.46 -12.24 8.46
CA ASP A 27 8.52 -13.66 8.81
C ASP A 27 7.79 -14.52 7.76
N PRO A 28 8.45 -14.88 6.64
CA PRO A 28 7.82 -15.65 5.58
C PRO A 28 7.30 -17.01 6.05
N GLN A 29 8.02 -17.68 6.94
CA GLN A 29 7.63 -18.98 7.45
C GLN A 29 6.38 -18.90 8.33
N GLY A 30 6.35 -17.95 9.26
CA GLY A 30 5.20 -17.75 10.15
C GLY A 30 3.94 -17.37 9.38
N LEU A 31 4.06 -16.51 8.36
CA LEU A 31 2.94 -16.13 7.50
C LEU A 31 2.46 -17.30 6.63
N ALA A 32 3.37 -18.08 6.04
CA ALA A 32 3.02 -19.26 5.27
C ALA A 32 2.31 -20.32 6.13
N ASP A 33 2.77 -20.51 7.37
CA ASP A 33 2.11 -21.42 8.33
C ASP A 33 0.72 -20.93 8.72
N LEU A 34 0.55 -19.63 8.96
CA LEU A 34 -0.76 -19.04 9.23
C LEU A 34 -1.70 -19.22 8.04
N ARG A 35 -1.24 -18.84 6.83
CA ARG A 35 -2.02 -18.92 5.60
C ARG A 35 -2.54 -20.33 5.32
N ARG A 36 -1.72 -21.37 5.53
CA ARG A 36 -2.14 -22.77 5.34
C ARG A 36 -3.22 -23.24 6.31
N ARG A 37 -3.41 -22.55 7.44
CA ARG A 37 -4.28 -22.93 8.55
C ARG A 37 -5.56 -22.11 8.65
N THR A 38 -5.77 -21.17 7.76
CA THR A 38 -7.01 -20.39 7.64
C THR A 38 -7.50 -20.35 6.20
N ARG A 39 -8.81 -20.16 6.03
CA ARG A 39 -9.43 -19.93 4.72
C ARG A 39 -9.54 -18.46 4.37
N VAL A 40 -9.32 -17.56 5.34
CA VAL A 40 -9.30 -16.11 5.07
C VAL A 40 -8.01 -15.76 4.35
N PRO A 41 -8.08 -15.06 3.20
CA PRO A 41 -6.89 -14.60 2.49
C PRO A 41 -6.02 -13.70 3.37
N ILE A 42 -4.70 -13.84 3.25
CA ILE A 42 -3.72 -13.02 3.98
C ILE A 42 -3.18 -11.93 3.05
N CYS A 43 -3.36 -10.69 3.44
CA CYS A 43 -2.80 -9.50 2.79
C CYS A 43 -1.60 -8.98 3.57
N GLY A 44 -0.58 -8.52 2.86
CA GLY A 44 0.61 -7.88 3.46
C GLY A 44 1.66 -7.52 2.40
N SER A 45 2.64 -6.78 2.68
CA SER A 45 2.85 -6.01 3.89
C SER A 45 3.28 -4.60 3.54
N GLU A 46 2.58 -3.64 4.08
CA GLU A 46 2.81 -2.21 3.84
C GLU A 46 4.18 -1.73 4.33
N THR A 47 4.64 -2.28 5.46
CA THR A 47 5.83 -1.79 6.19
C THR A 47 7.15 -2.29 5.62
N LEU A 48 7.14 -3.17 4.63
CA LEU A 48 8.36 -3.78 4.09
C LEU A 48 9.08 -2.87 3.11
N GLY A 49 10.40 -2.76 3.29
CA GLY A 49 11.30 -1.97 2.44
C GLY A 49 12.05 -2.80 1.41
N GLY A 50 12.03 -2.33 0.15
CA GLY A 50 12.76 -2.96 -0.95
C GLY A 50 12.17 -4.28 -1.44
N LEU A 51 12.74 -4.81 -2.52
CA LEU A 51 12.24 -6.00 -3.21
C LEU A 51 12.43 -7.32 -2.42
N ARG A 52 13.51 -7.41 -1.64
CA ARG A 52 13.94 -8.69 -1.06
C ARG A 52 12.91 -9.31 -0.11
N PRO A 53 12.31 -8.60 0.86
CA PRO A 53 11.31 -9.19 1.73
C PRO A 53 10.10 -9.72 0.96
N PHE A 54 9.62 -9.00 -0.05
CA PHE A 54 8.50 -9.45 -0.89
C PHE A 54 8.85 -10.72 -1.69
N ARG A 55 10.10 -10.83 -2.19
CA ARG A 55 10.58 -12.06 -2.82
C ARG A 55 10.49 -13.24 -1.87
N ASP A 56 10.93 -13.06 -0.64
CA ASP A 56 11.00 -14.14 0.35
C ASP A 56 9.60 -14.59 0.78
N LEU A 57 8.66 -13.63 0.94
CA LEU A 57 7.25 -13.94 1.20
C LEU A 57 6.58 -14.69 0.06
N LEU A 58 6.78 -14.24 -1.17
CA LEU A 58 6.18 -14.86 -2.35
C LEU A 58 6.76 -16.24 -2.64
N ALA A 59 8.08 -16.42 -2.47
CA ALA A 59 8.74 -17.70 -2.67
C ALA A 59 8.23 -18.80 -1.70
N GLN A 60 7.73 -18.42 -0.53
CA GLN A 60 7.14 -19.33 0.45
C GLN A 60 5.61 -19.39 0.39
N ASP A 61 5.00 -18.76 -0.62
CA ASP A 61 3.54 -18.68 -0.75
C ASP A 61 2.87 -18.15 0.54
N ALA A 62 3.47 -17.11 1.14
CA ALA A 62 3.08 -16.57 2.44
C ALA A 62 1.91 -15.58 2.39
N LEU A 63 1.59 -15.04 1.19
CA LEU A 63 0.55 -14.04 0.98
C LEU A 63 -0.44 -14.46 -0.10
N ASP A 64 -1.68 -14.02 0.02
CA ASP A 64 -2.70 -14.06 -1.02
C ASP A 64 -2.78 -12.75 -1.80
N VAL A 65 -2.58 -11.62 -1.11
CA VAL A 65 -2.55 -10.28 -1.68
C VAL A 65 -1.26 -9.57 -1.24
N VAL A 66 -0.56 -8.98 -2.21
CA VAL A 66 0.63 -8.17 -1.92
C VAL A 66 0.19 -6.73 -1.67
N MET A 67 0.49 -6.22 -0.48
CA MET A 67 0.30 -4.82 -0.14
C MET A 67 1.66 -4.15 0.00
N LEU A 68 1.84 -3.03 -0.66
CA LEU A 68 3.05 -2.21 -0.56
C LEU A 68 2.69 -0.74 -0.33
N ASP A 69 3.52 -0.04 0.41
CA ASP A 69 3.46 1.42 0.52
C ASP A 69 4.63 2.05 -0.23
N LEU A 70 4.35 2.98 -1.16
CA LEU A 70 5.41 3.58 -1.98
C LEU A 70 6.36 4.49 -1.20
N ALA A 71 5.96 5.00 -0.03
CA ALA A 71 6.87 5.76 0.83
C ALA A 71 7.87 4.83 1.55
N TRP A 72 7.50 3.58 1.81
CA TRP A 72 8.30 2.62 2.57
C TRP A 72 9.04 1.62 1.69
N CYS A 73 8.43 1.14 0.62
CA CYS A 73 9.06 0.12 -0.22
C CYS A 73 10.24 0.63 -1.06
N GLY A 74 10.43 1.94 -1.20
CA GLY A 74 11.52 2.54 -1.98
C GLY A 74 11.05 3.27 -3.25
N GLY A 75 9.81 3.78 -3.23
CA GLY A 75 9.21 4.57 -4.31
C GLY A 75 8.84 3.74 -5.54
N PHE A 76 8.59 4.42 -6.66
CA PHE A 76 8.17 3.76 -7.89
C PHE A 76 9.18 2.74 -8.43
N THR A 77 10.47 3.00 -8.26
CA THR A 77 11.51 2.10 -8.78
C THR A 77 11.43 0.71 -8.15
N GLU A 78 11.30 0.64 -6.84
CA GLU A 78 11.15 -0.64 -6.15
C GLU A 78 9.71 -1.17 -6.26
N GLY A 79 8.70 -0.31 -6.12
CA GLY A 79 7.29 -0.69 -6.23
C GLY A 79 6.96 -1.39 -7.55
N ARG A 80 7.48 -0.91 -8.67
CA ARG A 80 7.31 -1.59 -9.99
C ARG A 80 7.93 -2.98 -10.03
N LYS A 81 9.09 -3.17 -9.42
CA LYS A 81 9.73 -4.50 -9.34
C LYS A 81 8.89 -5.44 -8.47
N ILE A 82 8.38 -4.93 -7.34
CA ILE A 82 7.51 -5.70 -6.45
C ILE A 82 6.20 -6.09 -7.16
N ALA A 83 5.57 -5.16 -7.88
CA ALA A 83 4.36 -5.42 -8.65
C ALA A 83 4.59 -6.46 -9.75
N ALA A 84 5.71 -6.37 -10.49
CA ALA A 84 6.07 -7.35 -11.51
C ALA A 84 6.35 -8.74 -10.89
N LEU A 85 6.97 -8.77 -9.71
CA LEU A 85 7.21 -10.00 -8.98
C LEU A 85 5.89 -10.62 -8.50
N ALA A 86 4.99 -9.83 -7.91
CA ALA A 86 3.65 -10.29 -7.51
C ALA A 86 2.88 -10.88 -8.69
N GLN A 87 2.91 -10.21 -9.84
CA GLN A 87 2.31 -10.71 -11.08
C GLN A 87 2.91 -12.06 -11.52
N ALA A 88 4.23 -12.23 -11.44
CA ALA A 88 4.90 -13.49 -11.79
C ALA A 88 4.47 -14.65 -10.87
N TYR A 89 4.08 -14.37 -9.64
CA TYR A 89 3.53 -15.34 -8.69
C TYR A 89 1.99 -15.42 -8.73
N ASN A 90 1.33 -14.76 -9.68
CA ASN A 90 -0.13 -14.68 -9.79
C ASN A 90 -0.80 -14.14 -8.52
N LYS A 91 -0.15 -13.20 -7.84
CA LYS A 91 -0.70 -12.54 -6.66
C LYS A 91 -1.23 -11.15 -7.01
N PRO A 92 -2.46 -10.82 -6.60
CA PRO A 92 -2.99 -9.48 -6.74
C PRO A 92 -2.22 -8.46 -5.90
N LEU A 93 -2.29 -7.20 -6.32
CA LEU A 93 -1.66 -6.05 -5.67
C LEU A 93 -2.73 -5.12 -5.11
N ALA A 94 -2.52 -4.61 -3.90
CA ALA A 94 -3.33 -3.57 -3.28
C ALA A 94 -2.41 -2.55 -2.60
N PRO A 95 -2.10 -1.39 -3.23
CA PRO A 95 -1.27 -0.38 -2.60
C PRO A 95 -1.93 0.23 -1.36
N HIS A 96 -1.13 0.41 -0.31
CA HIS A 96 -1.51 0.98 0.98
C HIS A 96 -1.62 2.51 0.95
N ASP A 97 -2.47 3.08 1.81
CA ASP A 97 -2.56 4.53 2.08
C ASP A 97 -2.79 4.83 3.57
N CYS A 98 -1.79 5.41 4.22
CA CYS A 98 -1.95 6.22 5.43
C CYS A 98 -0.75 7.16 5.63
N THR A 99 0.25 7.11 4.77
CA THR A 99 1.54 7.80 4.91
C THR A 99 1.55 9.21 4.33
N GLY A 100 0.46 9.62 3.67
CA GLY A 100 0.28 11.00 3.21
C GLY A 100 -0.26 11.13 1.80
N PRO A 101 -0.74 12.33 1.43
CA PRO A 101 -1.45 12.52 0.16
C PRO A 101 -0.55 12.34 -1.08
N ILE A 102 0.77 12.52 -0.95
CA ILE A 102 1.71 12.25 -2.04
C ILE A 102 1.84 10.74 -2.27
N THR A 103 1.89 9.95 -1.19
CA THR A 103 1.93 8.49 -1.27
C THR A 103 0.63 7.94 -1.85
N LEU A 104 -0.52 8.46 -1.43
CA LEU A 104 -1.82 8.10 -2.01
C LEU A 104 -1.84 8.33 -3.53
N MET A 105 -1.42 9.51 -4.01
CA MET A 105 -1.35 9.78 -5.45
C MET A 105 -0.39 8.85 -6.18
N ALA A 106 0.76 8.57 -5.57
CA ALA A 106 1.72 7.61 -6.13
C ALA A 106 1.17 6.18 -6.15
N GLY A 107 0.50 5.75 -5.08
CA GLY A 107 -0.19 4.45 -4.99
C GLY A 107 -1.25 4.30 -6.08
N LEU A 108 -2.04 5.35 -6.33
CA LEU A 108 -3.02 5.34 -7.41
C LEU A 108 -2.36 5.14 -8.80
N HIS A 109 -1.25 5.83 -9.08
CA HIS A 109 -0.50 5.58 -10.32
C HIS A 109 0.06 4.15 -10.38
N MET A 110 0.50 3.59 -9.25
CA MET A 110 0.95 2.20 -9.18
C MET A 110 -0.20 1.23 -9.46
N ALA A 111 -1.37 1.45 -8.86
CA ALA A 111 -2.56 0.64 -9.09
C ALA A 111 -3.01 0.68 -10.56
N LEU A 112 -2.99 1.86 -11.18
CA LEU A 112 -3.30 2.02 -12.61
C LEU A 112 -2.26 1.36 -13.53
N HIS A 113 -1.00 1.27 -13.09
CA HIS A 113 0.09 0.66 -13.86
C HIS A 113 0.09 -0.88 -13.76
N ALA A 114 -0.21 -1.43 -12.59
CA ALA A 114 -0.08 -2.86 -12.32
C ALA A 114 -1.32 -3.64 -12.78
N PRO A 115 -1.21 -4.58 -13.75
CA PRO A 115 -2.37 -5.32 -14.27
C PRO A 115 -3.07 -6.18 -13.21
N THR A 116 -2.38 -6.53 -12.14
CA THR A 116 -2.90 -7.34 -11.03
C THR A 116 -3.42 -6.52 -9.86
N ALA A 117 -3.39 -5.18 -9.95
CA ALA A 117 -3.95 -4.34 -8.91
C ALA A 117 -5.47 -4.48 -8.84
N ILE A 118 -5.98 -4.76 -7.62
CA ILE A 118 -7.40 -4.96 -7.37
C ILE A 118 -8.04 -3.81 -6.60
N TYR A 119 -7.26 -3.16 -5.73
CA TYR A 119 -7.68 -2.01 -4.93
C TYR A 119 -6.54 -1.01 -4.77
N GLN A 120 -6.90 0.25 -4.55
CA GLN A 120 -6.07 1.27 -3.91
C GLN A 120 -6.72 1.60 -2.57
N GLU A 121 -6.02 1.38 -1.48
CA GLU A 121 -6.51 1.79 -0.17
C GLU A 121 -6.64 3.31 -0.10
N VAL A 122 -7.67 3.78 0.59
CA VAL A 122 -7.91 5.19 0.85
C VAL A 122 -8.42 5.37 2.28
N VAL A 123 -7.67 6.11 3.09
CA VAL A 123 -8.12 6.48 4.43
C VAL A 123 -9.09 7.65 4.34
N ARG A 124 -10.39 7.37 4.37
CA ARG A 124 -11.46 8.36 4.21
C ARG A 124 -11.34 9.55 5.17
N ALA A 125 -10.91 9.30 6.40
CA ALA A 125 -10.78 10.35 7.40
C ALA A 125 -9.69 11.37 7.00
N THR A 126 -8.51 10.91 6.57
CA THR A 126 -7.41 11.79 6.15
C THR A 126 -7.73 12.51 4.86
N LEU A 127 -8.37 11.83 3.91
CA LEU A 127 -8.83 12.41 2.63
C LEU A 127 -9.85 13.54 2.88
N ALA A 128 -10.78 13.33 3.81
CA ALA A 128 -11.80 14.31 4.16
C ALA A 128 -11.28 15.50 4.98
N THR A 129 -10.11 15.37 5.60
CA THR A 129 -9.54 16.37 6.52
C THR A 129 -8.24 16.96 6.00
N TRP A 130 -7.12 16.59 6.59
CA TRP A 130 -5.85 17.28 6.46
C TRP A 130 -5.07 17.02 5.16
N TYR A 131 -5.37 15.98 4.39
CA TYR A 131 -4.72 15.75 3.10
C TYR A 131 -4.93 16.91 2.15
N ARG A 132 -6.14 17.50 2.13
CA ARG A 132 -6.48 18.68 1.31
C ARG A 132 -5.69 19.93 1.64
N ASP A 133 -5.15 20.02 2.86
CA ASP A 133 -4.36 21.17 3.29
C ASP A 133 -2.90 21.06 2.84
N ILE A 134 -2.45 19.86 2.48
CA ILE A 134 -1.05 19.59 2.10
C ILE A 134 -0.85 19.71 0.60
N VAL A 135 -1.81 19.26 -0.21
CA VAL A 135 -1.65 19.15 -1.67
C VAL A 135 -2.70 19.96 -2.42
N THR A 136 -2.39 20.27 -3.68
CA THR A 136 -3.27 21.07 -4.55
C THR A 136 -4.47 20.26 -5.06
N HIS A 137 -4.33 18.95 -5.22
CA HIS A 137 -5.38 18.08 -5.73
C HIS A 137 -5.32 16.73 -5.02
N LEU A 138 -6.47 16.17 -4.74
CA LEU A 138 -6.66 14.81 -4.25
C LEU A 138 -7.30 13.94 -5.32
N PRO A 139 -7.26 12.61 -5.22
CA PRO A 139 -7.97 11.75 -6.14
C PRO A 139 -9.47 12.07 -6.16
N VAL A 140 -10.05 12.10 -7.34
CA VAL A 140 -11.52 12.12 -7.49
C VAL A 140 -11.99 10.69 -7.30
N ILE A 141 -12.88 10.49 -6.34
CA ILE A 141 -13.50 9.17 -6.07
C ILE A 141 -14.97 9.27 -6.44
N ASP A 142 -15.38 8.48 -7.40
CA ASP A 142 -16.76 8.37 -7.87
C ASP A 142 -17.24 6.92 -7.71
N ASN A 143 -18.34 6.72 -7.00
CA ASN A 143 -18.92 5.39 -6.76
C ASN A 143 -17.90 4.31 -6.30
N GLY A 144 -16.94 4.70 -5.43
CA GLY A 144 -15.89 3.81 -4.94
C GLY A 144 -14.71 3.62 -5.90
N MET A 145 -14.73 4.27 -7.06
CA MET A 145 -13.65 4.22 -8.06
C MET A 145 -12.81 5.49 -8.01
N ALA A 146 -11.51 5.35 -7.80
CA ALA A 146 -10.57 6.46 -7.92
C ALA A 146 -10.27 6.71 -9.41
N LEU A 147 -10.55 7.93 -9.88
CA LEU A 147 -10.32 8.30 -11.28
C LEU A 147 -8.84 8.62 -11.52
N PRO A 148 -8.32 8.30 -12.72
CA PRO A 148 -6.96 8.65 -13.11
C PRO A 148 -6.71 10.15 -12.99
N PRO A 149 -5.58 10.59 -12.40
CA PRO A 149 -5.20 12.00 -12.40
C PRO A 149 -4.97 12.51 -13.83
N THR A 150 -5.48 13.71 -14.14
CA THR A 150 -5.36 14.31 -15.48
C THR A 150 -4.22 15.32 -15.61
N ALA A 151 -3.69 15.82 -14.48
CA ALA A 151 -2.58 16.77 -14.48
C ALA A 151 -1.22 16.08 -14.58
N VAL A 152 -0.20 16.81 -15.01
CA VAL A 152 1.16 16.31 -15.25
C VAL A 152 1.82 15.78 -13.97
N GLY A 153 2.66 14.78 -14.09
CA GLY A 153 3.39 14.12 -13.00
C GLY A 153 2.46 13.29 -12.13
N LEU A 154 2.49 13.49 -10.82
CA LEU A 154 1.58 12.81 -9.89
C LEU A 154 0.13 13.32 -9.97
N GLY A 155 -0.14 14.35 -10.76
CA GLY A 155 -1.44 15.03 -10.77
C GLY A 155 -1.66 15.97 -9.58
N THR A 156 -0.66 16.12 -8.72
CA THR A 156 -0.71 16.99 -7.53
C THR A 156 0.67 17.58 -7.21
N ARG A 157 0.70 18.59 -6.35
CA ARG A 157 1.90 19.19 -5.79
C ARG A 157 1.62 19.70 -4.37
N LEU A 158 2.66 19.99 -3.60
CA LEU A 158 2.48 20.61 -2.29
C LEU A 158 1.82 21.98 -2.45
N ALA A 159 0.77 22.22 -1.67
CA ALA A 159 0.04 23.47 -1.69
C ALA A 159 0.95 24.64 -1.26
N PRO A 160 0.89 25.80 -1.92
CA PRO A 160 1.70 26.96 -1.53
C PRO A 160 1.53 27.37 -0.06
N ALA A 161 0.30 27.37 0.43
CA ALA A 161 -0.03 27.68 1.82
C ALA A 161 0.62 26.69 2.81
N PHE A 162 0.68 25.40 2.45
CA PHE A 162 1.35 24.40 3.27
C PHE A 162 2.84 24.69 3.42
N LYS A 163 3.51 25.10 2.33
CA LYS A 163 4.94 25.45 2.35
C LYS A 163 5.29 26.65 3.23
N GLN A 164 4.29 27.48 3.55
CA GLN A 164 4.44 28.67 4.41
C GLN A 164 4.02 28.39 5.86
N LYS A 165 3.61 27.16 6.18
CA LYS A 165 3.10 26.83 7.51
C LYS A 165 4.20 27.00 8.57
N PRO A 166 3.93 27.71 9.70
CA PRO A 166 4.89 27.84 10.78
C PRO A 166 5.34 26.48 11.33
N GLY A 167 6.63 26.36 11.61
CA GLY A 167 7.21 25.12 12.14
C GLY A 167 7.55 24.06 11.09
N LEU A 168 7.31 24.33 9.81
CA LEU A 168 7.72 23.44 8.74
C LEU A 168 9.24 23.39 8.62
N ILE A 169 9.82 22.19 8.69
CA ILE A 169 11.26 21.97 8.45
C ILE A 169 11.45 21.51 7.00
N VAL A 170 12.12 22.34 6.20
CA VAL A 170 12.48 22.01 4.82
C VAL A 170 13.93 21.59 4.75
N ARG A 171 14.21 20.44 4.16
CA ARG A 171 15.57 19.98 3.87
C ARG A 171 15.70 19.75 2.38
N GLU A 172 16.74 20.30 1.78
CA GLU A 172 17.08 20.07 0.36
C GLU A 172 18.40 19.30 0.27
N THR A 173 18.39 18.20 -0.50
CA THR A 173 19.62 17.50 -0.89
C THR A 173 19.89 17.81 -2.36
N ARG A 174 21.02 18.45 -2.63
CA ARG A 174 21.47 18.71 -4.00
C ARG A 174 22.58 17.75 -4.36
N LYS A 175 22.56 17.27 -5.61
CA LYS A 175 23.67 16.50 -6.14
C LYS A 175 24.89 17.43 -6.22
N ALA A 176 26.03 17.03 -5.64
CA ALA A 176 27.30 17.74 -5.79
C ALA A 176 27.78 17.68 -7.25
#